data_ce80d62d49a4155fe2b29a0c7a536a5d
#
_entry.id   ce80d62d49a4155fe2b29a0c7a536a5d
#
_cell.length_a   1.000
_cell.length_b   1.000
_cell.length_c   1.000
_cell.angle_alpha   90.00
_cell.angle_beta   90.00
_cell.angle_gamma   90.00
#
_symmetry.space_group_name_H-M   'P 1'
#
loop_
_entity.id
_entity.type
_entity.pdbx_description
1 polymer ?
#
loop_
_entity_poly.entity_id
_entity_poly.type
_entity_poly.pdbx_seq_one_letter_code
_entity_poly.pdbx_strand_id
1 'polypeptide(L)'
;KGGRSNTRHGNMDGATFVFDAYGERWAMDLGMQEYAPLEAAGIDLWNSSQSSTRWSIFRLNNFSHNVITINNNQYHYQGKAFVRTDYMKNIGTKLGAKFECYGVNRNGSDYDVDAPVRTAEFIDNGGDLELVMKDEIKSRANKTPLVRWAMATPATTEIISNQCIKLSQNGKILYLTVQEQNNHPFTLKTWPASTDNKYDEANPGVTMVGFEAQMSAKDTRVFTTTFAKEPKNIN
;
A
#
# COMPACT_ATOMS: atom_id res chain seq x y z
N LYS A 1 0.17 5.23 8.33
CA LYS A 1 0.29 4.60 9.67
C LYS A 1 1.73 4.16 9.92
N GLY A 2 2.31 4.57 11.06
CA GLY A 2 3.59 4.09 11.55
C GLY A 2 3.42 3.01 12.63
N GLY A 3 4.53 2.51 13.16
CA GLY A 3 4.55 1.54 14.24
C GLY A 3 4.91 0.13 13.77
N ARG A 4 4.81 -0.83 14.68
CA ARG A 4 5.10 -2.24 14.40
C ARG A 4 3.88 -2.95 13.83
N SER A 5 4.04 -3.73 12.79
CA SER A 5 2.98 -4.57 12.22
C SER A 5 2.88 -5.95 12.91
N ASN A 6 3.86 -6.33 13.70
CA ASN A 6 3.93 -7.63 14.39
C ASN A 6 3.54 -7.53 15.88
N THR A 7 2.54 -6.76 16.21
CA THR A 7 2.00 -6.66 17.58
C THR A 7 0.71 -7.45 17.70
N ARG A 8 0.35 -7.84 18.93
CA ARG A 8 -1.00 -8.32 19.21
C ARG A 8 -2.01 -7.28 18.74
N HIS A 9 -3.12 -7.69 18.13
CA HIS A 9 -4.10 -6.83 17.44
C HIS A 9 -3.55 -6.02 16.27
N GLY A 10 -2.28 -6.21 15.90
CA GLY A 10 -1.69 -5.55 14.73
C GLY A 10 -2.09 -6.24 13.42
N ASN A 11 -2.01 -5.50 12.32
CA ASN A 11 -2.14 -6.00 10.96
C ASN A 11 -0.81 -5.81 10.22
N MET A 12 -0.63 -6.52 9.10
CA MET A 12 0.52 -6.30 8.21
C MET A 12 0.35 -5.00 7.40
N ASP A 13 0.18 -3.87 8.08
CA ASP A 13 -0.22 -2.59 7.54
C ASP A 13 0.80 -1.45 7.77
N GLY A 14 2.05 -1.81 7.97
CA GLY A 14 3.14 -0.81 8.10
C GLY A 14 3.23 0.09 6.86
N ALA A 15 3.21 1.40 7.05
CA ALA A 15 3.15 2.45 6.03
C ALA A 15 1.87 2.48 5.17
N THR A 16 0.80 1.84 5.60
CA THR A 16 -0.52 2.04 5.00
C THR A 16 -0.99 3.49 5.17
N PHE A 17 -1.87 3.91 4.31
CA PHE A 17 -2.49 5.23 4.32
C PHE A 17 -3.97 5.13 4.02
N VAL A 18 -4.72 6.14 4.40
CA VAL A 18 -6.06 6.44 3.91
C VAL A 18 -6.04 7.82 3.28
N PHE A 19 -6.93 8.07 2.33
CA PHE A 19 -6.97 9.35 1.63
C PHE A 19 -8.42 9.78 1.40
N ASP A 20 -8.76 10.91 1.99
CA ASP A 20 -10.04 11.59 1.82
C ASP A 20 -9.82 12.94 1.11
N ALA A 21 -10.57 13.20 0.06
CA ALA A 21 -10.56 14.46 -0.65
C ALA A 21 -11.92 14.72 -1.30
N TYR A 22 -12.31 15.99 -1.38
CA TYR A 22 -13.58 16.42 -2.01
C TYR A 22 -14.84 15.77 -1.39
N GLY A 23 -14.76 15.42 -0.10
CA GLY A 23 -15.85 14.76 0.63
C GLY A 23 -16.00 13.27 0.33
N GLU A 24 -15.02 12.63 -0.33
CA GLU A 24 -15.01 11.20 -0.62
C GLU A 24 -13.75 10.54 -0.05
N ARG A 25 -13.88 9.25 0.30
CA ARG A 25 -12.76 8.39 0.65
C ARG A 25 -12.28 7.64 -0.60
N TRP A 26 -11.08 7.98 -1.06
CA TRP A 26 -10.49 7.41 -2.28
C TRP A 26 -9.58 6.22 -2.02
N ALA A 27 -8.84 6.25 -0.92
CA ALA A 27 -8.08 5.11 -0.42
C ALA A 27 -8.60 4.76 0.97
N MET A 28 -9.03 3.53 1.18
CA MET A 28 -9.65 3.08 2.42
C MET A 28 -8.87 1.96 3.08
N ASP A 29 -9.13 1.73 4.36
CA ASP A 29 -8.78 0.52 5.08
C ASP A 29 -10.06 -0.32 5.26
N LEU A 30 -9.96 -1.64 5.16
CA LEU A 30 -11.12 -2.54 5.30
C LEU A 30 -11.60 -2.67 6.75
N GLY A 31 -10.83 -2.17 7.69
CA GLY A 31 -11.14 -2.26 9.10
C GLY A 31 -10.88 -3.65 9.70
N MET A 32 -11.44 -3.85 10.89
CA MET A 32 -11.31 -5.11 11.61
C MET A 32 -12.20 -6.21 11.02
N GLN A 33 -11.90 -7.43 11.38
CA GLN A 33 -12.79 -8.57 11.24
C GLN A 33 -13.10 -9.12 12.64
N GLU A 34 -14.33 -9.61 12.84
CA GLU A 34 -14.75 -10.17 14.11
C GLU A 34 -13.89 -11.36 14.52
N TYR A 35 -13.38 -11.33 15.76
CA TYR A 35 -12.45 -12.35 16.24
C TYR A 35 -13.12 -13.63 16.70
N ALA A 36 -14.31 -13.55 17.32
CA ALA A 36 -14.95 -14.71 17.89
C ALA A 36 -15.20 -15.85 16.86
N PRO A 37 -15.66 -15.58 15.64
CA PRO A 37 -15.79 -16.63 14.62
C PRO A 37 -14.43 -17.22 14.19
N LEU A 38 -13.38 -16.39 14.14
CA LEU A 38 -12.04 -16.84 13.76
C LEU A 38 -11.40 -17.72 14.84
N GLU A 39 -11.57 -17.37 16.11
CA GLU A 39 -11.13 -18.19 17.26
C GLU A 39 -11.86 -19.54 17.30
N ALA A 40 -13.18 -19.53 17.08
CA ALA A 40 -13.98 -20.75 16.98
C ALA A 40 -13.55 -21.66 15.82
N ALA A 41 -12.99 -21.07 14.76
CA ALA A 41 -12.40 -21.77 13.62
C ALA A 41 -10.97 -22.26 13.86
N GLY A 42 -10.39 -21.99 15.04
CA GLY A 42 -9.02 -22.39 15.40
C GLY A 42 -7.91 -21.50 14.81
N ILE A 43 -8.23 -20.30 14.37
CA ILE A 43 -7.23 -19.31 13.92
C ILE A 43 -6.48 -18.77 15.12
N ASP A 44 -5.15 -18.88 15.10
CA ASP A 44 -4.28 -18.37 16.16
C ASP A 44 -4.08 -16.86 16.04
N LEU A 45 -5.09 -16.10 16.47
CA LEU A 45 -5.13 -14.65 16.35
C LEU A 45 -4.11 -13.92 17.25
N TRP A 46 -3.66 -14.58 18.32
CA TRP A 46 -2.80 -13.96 19.34
C TRP A 46 -1.31 -14.16 19.08
N ASN A 47 -0.99 -15.01 18.14
CA ASN A 47 0.37 -15.25 17.69
C ASN A 47 0.74 -14.27 16.57
N SER A 48 1.65 -13.37 16.82
CA SER A 48 2.15 -12.38 15.87
C SER A 48 3.42 -12.82 15.12
N SER A 49 3.82 -14.09 15.25
CA SER A 49 4.96 -14.62 14.47
C SER A 49 4.64 -14.68 12.97
N GLN A 50 5.66 -14.68 12.12
CA GLN A 50 5.48 -14.74 10.67
C GLN A 50 4.73 -15.99 10.19
N SER A 51 4.81 -17.09 10.93
CA SER A 51 4.17 -18.37 10.62
C SER A 51 2.76 -18.53 11.19
N SER A 52 2.22 -17.50 11.86
CA SER A 52 0.89 -17.57 12.45
C SER A 52 -0.21 -17.72 11.40
N THR A 53 -1.22 -18.53 11.72
CA THR A 53 -2.45 -18.65 10.93
C THR A 53 -3.27 -17.36 10.92
N ARG A 54 -3.01 -16.41 11.84
CA ARG A 54 -3.58 -15.06 11.81
C ARG A 54 -3.48 -14.43 10.42
N TRP A 55 -2.36 -14.62 9.76
CA TRP A 55 -2.07 -13.98 8.47
C TRP A 55 -2.74 -14.64 7.28
N SER A 56 -3.43 -15.77 7.47
CA SER A 56 -4.32 -16.31 6.45
C SER A 56 -5.58 -15.48 6.25
N ILE A 57 -5.91 -14.61 7.20
CA ILE A 57 -7.09 -13.74 7.15
C ILE A 57 -6.77 -12.48 6.35
N PHE A 58 -7.57 -12.20 5.32
CA PHE A 58 -7.33 -11.14 4.36
C PHE A 58 -7.21 -9.77 5.02
N ARG A 59 -8.16 -9.38 5.88
CA ARG A 59 -8.13 -8.08 6.55
C ARG A 59 -6.99 -7.90 7.55
N LEU A 60 -6.23 -8.96 7.88
CA LEU A 60 -5.12 -8.92 8.81
C LEU A 60 -3.75 -8.92 8.12
N ASN A 61 -3.68 -9.38 6.87
CA ASN A 61 -2.45 -9.49 6.12
C ASN A 61 -2.20 -8.29 5.18
N ASN A 62 -1.01 -8.24 4.57
CA ASN A 62 -0.58 -7.13 3.73
C ASN A 62 -1.33 -6.99 2.38
N PHE A 63 -2.09 -7.99 1.94
CA PHE A 63 -2.80 -7.89 0.66
C PHE A 63 -4.04 -7.00 0.72
N SER A 64 -4.58 -6.76 1.91
CA SER A 64 -5.76 -5.93 2.13
C SER A 64 -5.46 -4.47 2.46
N HIS A 65 -4.20 -4.14 2.68
CA HIS A 65 -3.77 -2.81 3.11
C HIS A 65 -3.07 -2.03 1.97
N ASN A 66 -3.01 -0.72 2.13
CA ASN A 66 -2.45 0.20 1.14
C ASN A 66 -0.92 0.27 1.27
N VAL A 67 -0.27 -0.85 0.98
CA VAL A 67 1.16 -1.08 1.22
C VAL A 67 1.87 -1.64 -0.01
N ILE A 68 3.20 -1.70 0.10
CA ILE A 68 4.04 -2.43 -0.84
C ILE A 68 4.10 -3.90 -0.41
N THR A 69 3.89 -4.80 -1.36
CA THR A 69 4.06 -6.25 -1.18
C THR A 69 5.16 -6.74 -2.09
N ILE A 70 6.01 -7.63 -1.59
CA ILE A 70 7.15 -8.20 -2.32
C ILE A 70 6.88 -9.67 -2.63
N ASN A 71 7.06 -10.06 -3.91
CA ASN A 71 6.89 -11.43 -4.42
C ASN A 71 5.50 -12.04 -4.11
N ASN A 72 4.47 -11.22 -3.99
CA ASN A 72 3.13 -11.65 -3.56
C ASN A 72 3.17 -12.52 -2.29
N ASN A 73 4.04 -12.18 -1.36
CA ASN A 73 4.18 -12.89 -0.10
C ASN A 73 3.59 -12.07 1.06
N GLN A 74 3.12 -12.78 2.08
CA GLN A 74 2.75 -12.20 3.35
C GLN A 74 4.01 -11.94 4.17
N TYR A 75 4.43 -10.68 4.22
CA TYR A 75 5.57 -10.27 5.04
C TYR A 75 5.14 -9.39 6.20
N HIS A 76 5.62 -9.70 7.39
CA HIS A 76 5.73 -8.72 8.44
C HIS A 76 6.78 -7.69 8.06
N TYR A 77 6.38 -6.46 8.04
CA TYR A 77 7.34 -5.40 8.22
C TYR A 77 7.73 -5.36 9.72
N GLN A 78 8.72 -6.13 10.11
CA GLN A 78 9.36 -5.96 11.41
C GLN A 78 10.30 -4.77 11.32
N GLY A 79 9.80 -3.64 11.25
CA GLY A 79 10.60 -2.47 11.40
C GLY A 79 9.77 -1.49 12.18
N LYS A 80 10.44 -0.68 12.85
CA LYS A 80 9.86 0.52 13.35
C LYS A 80 9.50 1.34 12.11
N ALA A 81 8.26 1.30 11.65
CA ALA A 81 7.77 2.36 10.80
C ALA A 81 7.84 3.62 11.67
N PHE A 82 8.81 4.47 11.41
CA PHE A 82 8.90 5.77 12.05
C PHE A 82 8.21 6.77 11.15
N VAL A 83 7.17 7.38 11.67
CA VAL A 83 6.87 8.74 11.26
C VAL A 83 7.99 9.59 11.87
N ARG A 84 8.90 10.05 11.04
CA ARG A 84 9.84 11.07 11.50
C ARG A 84 9.04 12.36 11.60
N THR A 85 8.81 12.79 12.82
CA THR A 85 8.04 14.03 13.12
C THR A 85 8.68 15.28 12.53
N ASP A 86 9.97 15.24 12.22
CA ASP A 86 10.69 16.31 11.52
C ASP A 86 10.25 16.48 10.05
N TYR A 87 9.56 15.49 9.46
CA TYR A 87 8.96 15.57 8.13
C TYR A 87 7.46 15.89 8.15
N MET A 88 6.82 15.88 9.30
CA MET A 88 5.45 16.38 9.46
C MET A 88 5.51 17.89 9.61
N LYS A 89 5.78 18.58 8.52
CA LYS A 89 5.76 20.06 8.50
C LYS A 89 4.60 20.52 7.67
N ASN A 90 3.78 21.38 8.26
CA ASN A 90 2.91 22.23 7.49
C ASN A 90 3.77 23.40 6.99
N ILE A 91 4.08 23.39 5.69
CA ILE A 91 4.84 24.47 5.05
C ILE A 91 3.88 25.16 4.07
N GLY A 92 3.11 26.11 4.57
CA GLY A 92 2.10 26.78 3.76
C GLY A 92 1.04 25.78 3.28
N THR A 93 1.00 25.52 1.95
CA THR A 93 0.06 24.58 1.32
C THR A 93 0.56 23.14 1.27
N LYS A 94 1.72 22.84 1.87
CA LYS A 94 2.31 21.52 1.82
C LYS A 94 2.35 20.87 3.18
N LEU A 95 1.83 19.66 3.25
CA LEU A 95 1.93 18.79 4.41
C LEU A 95 2.69 17.53 3.99
N GLY A 96 3.82 17.25 4.60
CA GLY A 96 4.64 16.10 4.24
C GLY A 96 4.83 15.13 5.39
N ALA A 97 4.91 13.85 5.07
CA ALA A 97 5.31 12.79 6.00
C ALA A 97 6.27 11.83 5.31
N LYS A 98 7.31 11.42 6.01
CA LYS A 98 8.23 10.36 5.57
C LYS A 98 8.06 9.13 6.44
N PHE A 99 7.86 8.00 5.78
CA PHE A 99 7.76 6.68 6.40
C PHE A 99 8.92 5.84 5.90
N GLU A 100 9.74 5.35 6.80
CA GLU A 100 10.73 4.33 6.48
C GLU A 100 10.17 2.98 6.94
N CYS A 101 9.90 2.11 5.98
CA CYS A 101 9.42 0.78 6.25
C CYS A 101 10.56 -0.21 6.10
N TYR A 102 10.79 -0.99 7.13
CA TYR A 102 11.76 -2.08 7.08
C TYR A 102 11.00 -3.38 6.80
N GLY A 103 11.19 -3.94 5.62
CA GLY A 103 10.71 -5.29 5.33
C GLY A 103 11.51 -6.32 6.10
N VAL A 104 10.84 -7.25 6.76
CA VAL A 104 11.49 -8.40 7.37
C VAL A 104 11.17 -9.63 6.58
N ASN A 105 12.18 -10.42 6.38
CA ASN A 105 12.05 -11.68 5.79
C ASN A 105 11.59 -12.75 6.78
N ARG A 106 11.12 -13.83 6.15
CA ARG A 106 10.67 -15.07 6.77
C ARG A 106 11.71 -15.73 7.70
N ASN A 107 13.01 -15.52 7.48
CA ASN A 107 14.10 -16.24 8.15
C ASN A 107 15.23 -15.33 8.68
N GLY A 108 15.00 -14.04 8.79
CA GLY A 108 15.92 -13.10 9.47
C GLY A 108 17.16 -12.67 8.68
N SER A 109 17.53 -13.32 7.58
CA SER A 109 18.77 -13.04 6.86
C SER A 109 18.62 -12.79 5.36
N ASP A 110 17.47 -13.07 4.77
CA ASP A 110 17.33 -13.21 3.32
C ASP A 110 16.29 -12.26 2.73
N TYR A 111 16.50 -10.95 2.92
CA TYR A 111 15.62 -9.93 2.36
C TYR A 111 15.78 -9.85 0.84
N ASP A 112 14.67 -9.80 0.12
CA ASP A 112 14.70 -9.57 -1.32
C ASP A 112 14.94 -8.10 -1.66
N VAL A 113 14.56 -7.20 -0.75
CA VAL A 113 14.75 -5.75 -0.87
C VAL A 113 15.37 -5.19 0.40
N ASP A 114 16.06 -4.07 0.28
CA ASP A 114 16.40 -3.22 1.43
C ASP A 114 15.12 -2.53 1.93
N ALA A 115 15.19 -1.90 3.11
CA ALA A 115 14.05 -1.21 3.67
C ALA A 115 13.42 -0.23 2.67
N PRO A 116 12.19 -0.47 2.19
CA PRO A 116 11.50 0.48 1.34
C PRO A 116 11.26 1.80 2.08
N VAL A 117 11.38 2.90 1.36
CA VAL A 117 11.13 4.23 1.90
C VAL A 117 9.92 4.83 1.20
N ARG A 118 8.88 5.16 1.96
CA ARG A 118 7.70 5.88 1.48
C ARG A 118 7.71 7.30 1.99
N THR A 119 7.48 8.25 1.10
CA THR A 119 7.17 9.64 1.47
C THR A 119 5.79 10.00 0.94
N ALA A 120 5.07 10.83 1.67
CA ALA A 120 3.80 11.38 1.23
C ALA A 120 3.82 12.90 1.42
N GLU A 121 3.40 13.61 0.39
CA GLU A 121 3.24 15.05 0.40
C GLU A 121 1.82 15.39 -0.03
N PHE A 122 1.15 16.18 0.79
CA PHE A 122 -0.17 16.70 0.49
C PHE A 122 -0.03 18.15 0.03
N ILE A 123 -0.51 18.45 -1.16
CA ILE A 123 -0.39 19.75 -1.79
C ILE A 123 -1.79 20.32 -2.00
N ASP A 124 -2.02 21.54 -1.52
CA ASP A 124 -3.21 22.33 -1.82
C ASP A 124 -2.83 23.47 -2.76
N ASN A 125 -3.30 23.40 -3.99
CA ASN A 125 -3.10 24.41 -5.02
C ASN A 125 -4.35 25.29 -5.16
N GLY A 126 -4.79 25.92 -4.06
CA GLY A 126 -5.97 26.78 -4.06
C GLY A 126 -7.30 26.03 -4.15
N GLY A 127 -7.37 24.86 -3.48
CA GLY A 127 -8.52 23.97 -3.47
C GLY A 127 -8.39 22.77 -4.41
N ASP A 128 -7.37 22.73 -5.27
CA ASP A 128 -6.99 21.57 -6.04
C ASP A 128 -6.00 20.73 -5.25
N LEU A 129 -6.53 19.76 -4.52
CA LEU A 129 -5.76 18.92 -3.63
C LEU A 129 -5.05 17.81 -4.41
N GLU A 130 -3.78 17.60 -4.10
CA GLU A 130 -2.99 16.51 -4.62
C GLU A 130 -2.34 15.75 -3.46
N LEU A 131 -2.38 14.43 -3.54
CA LEU A 131 -1.53 13.58 -2.71
C LEU A 131 -0.45 12.98 -3.59
N VAL A 132 0.80 13.29 -3.30
CA VAL A 132 1.97 12.74 -4.00
C VAL A 132 2.68 11.78 -3.06
N MET A 133 2.70 10.52 -3.45
CA MET A 133 3.42 9.46 -2.74
C MET A 133 4.62 9.04 -3.55
N LYS A 134 5.76 8.91 -2.89
CA LYS A 134 7.00 8.41 -3.49
C LYS A 134 7.48 7.21 -2.72
N ASP A 135 7.68 6.11 -3.44
CA ASP A 135 8.18 4.85 -2.91
C ASP A 135 9.53 4.51 -3.54
N GLU A 136 10.58 4.49 -2.74
CA GLU A 136 11.91 4.03 -3.14
C GLU A 136 12.13 2.60 -2.66
N ILE A 137 12.48 1.71 -3.59
CA ILE A 137 12.67 0.28 -3.36
C ILE A 137 14.00 -0.14 -3.98
N LYS A 138 14.82 -0.85 -3.20
CA LYS A 138 16.12 -1.38 -3.63
C LYS A 138 16.11 -2.90 -3.56
N SER A 139 16.32 -3.54 -4.70
CA SER A 139 16.55 -4.98 -4.74
C SER A 139 17.96 -5.33 -4.29
N ARG A 140 18.09 -6.43 -3.58
CA ARG A 140 19.39 -6.92 -3.15
C ARG A 140 20.17 -7.63 -4.26
N ALA A 141 21.46 -7.84 -4.01
CA ALA A 141 22.30 -8.64 -4.88
C ALA A 141 21.69 -10.05 -5.05
N ASN A 142 21.62 -10.52 -6.29
CA ASN A 142 21.06 -11.83 -6.65
C ASN A 142 19.56 -12.00 -6.36
N LYS A 143 18.80 -10.92 -6.18
CA LYS A 143 17.36 -10.92 -5.97
C LYS A 143 16.67 -10.14 -7.06
N THR A 144 15.62 -10.70 -7.62
CA THR A 144 14.81 -10.08 -8.67
C THR A 144 13.34 -10.04 -8.22
N PRO A 145 13.02 -9.19 -7.21
CA PRO A 145 11.69 -9.22 -6.62
C PRO A 145 10.61 -8.66 -7.55
N LEU A 146 9.42 -9.23 -7.44
CA LEU A 146 8.20 -8.61 -7.93
C LEU A 146 7.70 -7.63 -6.85
N VAL A 147 7.57 -6.38 -7.20
CA VAL A 147 6.98 -5.33 -6.35
C VAL A 147 5.53 -5.15 -6.73
N ARG A 148 4.63 -5.21 -5.76
CA ARG A 148 3.24 -4.84 -5.89
C ARG A 148 2.95 -3.66 -4.98
N TRP A 149 2.47 -2.57 -5.55
CA TRP A 149 1.85 -1.47 -4.83
C TRP A 149 0.34 -1.58 -5.00
N ALA A 150 -0.40 -1.59 -3.92
CA ALA A 150 -1.85 -1.69 -3.98
C ALA A 150 -2.52 -0.82 -2.93
N MET A 151 -3.76 -0.41 -3.21
CA MET A 151 -4.66 0.22 -2.25
C MET A 151 -6.09 -0.28 -2.43
N ALA A 152 -6.84 -0.29 -1.34
CA ALA A 152 -8.27 -0.55 -1.34
C ALA A 152 -9.05 0.74 -1.68
N THR A 153 -10.01 0.65 -2.58
CA THR A 153 -10.87 1.77 -2.95
C THR A 153 -12.33 1.35 -3.12
N PRO A 154 -13.30 2.15 -2.64
CA PRO A 154 -14.72 1.95 -2.94
C PRO A 154 -15.11 2.55 -4.30
N ALA A 155 -14.21 3.27 -4.97
CA ALA A 155 -14.47 3.87 -6.27
C ALA A 155 -14.50 2.82 -7.38
N THR A 156 -15.31 3.04 -8.41
CA THR A 156 -15.18 2.35 -9.69
C THR A 156 -13.85 2.72 -10.32
N THR A 157 -13.11 1.74 -10.81
CA THR A 157 -11.77 1.89 -11.36
C THR A 157 -11.73 1.63 -12.86
N GLU A 158 -11.04 2.47 -13.62
CA GLU A 158 -10.83 2.32 -15.06
C GLU A 158 -9.36 2.62 -15.39
N ILE A 159 -8.63 1.66 -15.96
CA ILE A 159 -7.26 1.89 -16.45
C ILE A 159 -7.38 2.61 -17.81
N ILE A 160 -7.07 3.91 -17.84
CA ILE A 160 -7.23 4.75 -19.01
C ILE A 160 -5.95 4.91 -19.83
N SER A 161 -4.80 4.55 -19.27
CA SER A 161 -3.51 4.45 -19.94
C SER A 161 -2.58 3.49 -19.22
N ASN A 162 -1.36 3.29 -19.73
CA ASN A 162 -0.34 2.48 -19.03
C ASN A 162 0.20 3.11 -17.72
N GLN A 163 -0.20 4.33 -17.40
CA GLN A 163 0.28 5.08 -16.24
C GLN A 163 -0.86 5.73 -15.43
N CYS A 164 -2.12 5.64 -15.86
CA CYS A 164 -3.21 6.35 -15.23
C CYS A 164 -4.44 5.47 -15.02
N ILE A 165 -4.97 5.53 -13.81
CA ILE A 165 -6.24 4.92 -13.41
C ILE A 165 -7.19 6.03 -13.02
N LYS A 166 -8.39 6.00 -13.61
CA LYS A 166 -9.50 6.85 -13.23
C LYS A 166 -10.30 6.20 -12.12
N LEU A 167 -10.56 6.94 -11.07
CA LEU A 167 -11.38 6.56 -9.93
C LEU A 167 -12.67 7.38 -9.98
N SER A 168 -13.82 6.74 -9.88
CA SER A 168 -15.13 7.41 -9.96
C SER A 168 -16.04 6.95 -8.82
N GLN A 169 -16.60 7.89 -8.08
CA GLN A 169 -17.63 7.60 -7.06
C GLN A 169 -18.49 8.84 -6.80
N ASN A 170 -19.77 8.64 -6.54
CA ASN A 170 -20.72 9.70 -6.17
C ASN A 170 -20.69 10.93 -7.10
N GLY A 171 -20.51 10.71 -8.42
CA GLY A 171 -20.42 11.76 -9.42
C GLY A 171 -19.11 12.55 -9.44
N LYS A 172 -18.12 12.13 -8.65
CA LYS A 172 -16.78 12.72 -8.59
C LYS A 172 -15.74 11.84 -9.25
N ILE A 173 -14.68 12.44 -9.76
CA ILE A 173 -13.58 11.75 -10.42
C ILE A 173 -12.27 12.19 -9.77
N LEU A 174 -11.37 11.22 -9.59
CA LEU A 174 -9.99 11.43 -9.22
C LEU A 174 -9.10 10.53 -10.09
N TYR A 175 -7.91 11.00 -10.41
CA TYR A 175 -6.95 10.24 -11.20
C TYR A 175 -5.78 9.80 -10.32
N LEU A 176 -5.45 8.52 -10.43
CA LEU A 176 -4.25 7.91 -9.85
C LEU A 176 -3.23 7.75 -10.98
N THR A 177 -2.21 8.60 -11.01
CA THR A 177 -1.14 8.55 -12.01
C THR A 177 0.11 7.97 -11.38
N VAL A 178 0.72 7.00 -12.04
CA VAL A 178 1.95 6.33 -11.60
C VAL A 178 3.08 6.65 -12.55
N GLN A 179 4.21 7.08 -12.00
CA GLN A 179 5.43 7.37 -12.74
C GLN A 179 6.60 6.63 -12.10
N GLU A 180 7.42 5.98 -12.91
CA GLU A 180 8.69 5.41 -12.47
C GLU A 180 9.84 6.31 -12.95
N GLN A 181 10.78 6.62 -12.06
CA GLN A 181 11.79 7.67 -12.25
C GLN A 181 12.64 7.51 -13.52
N ASN A 182 12.93 6.27 -13.92
CA ASN A 182 13.80 5.95 -15.07
C ASN A 182 13.01 5.34 -16.23
N ASN A 183 11.68 5.44 -16.21
CA ASN A 183 10.77 4.84 -17.20
C ASN A 183 10.92 3.32 -17.37
N HIS A 184 11.38 2.62 -16.33
CA HIS A 184 11.36 1.16 -16.35
C HIS A 184 9.92 0.64 -16.33
N PRO A 185 9.65 -0.51 -16.94
CA PRO A 185 8.29 -1.01 -17.11
C PRO A 185 7.64 -1.39 -15.78
N PHE A 186 6.35 -1.11 -15.68
CA PHE A 186 5.41 -1.59 -14.68
C PHE A 186 4.05 -1.80 -15.33
N THR A 187 3.15 -2.49 -14.65
CA THR A 187 1.81 -2.76 -15.18
C THR A 187 0.77 -2.37 -14.15
N LEU A 188 -0.15 -1.48 -14.53
CA LEU A 188 -1.33 -1.16 -13.73
C LEU A 188 -2.26 -2.36 -13.66
N LYS A 189 -2.83 -2.61 -12.48
CA LYS A 189 -3.70 -3.76 -12.22
C LYS A 189 -4.79 -3.43 -11.22
N THR A 190 -5.83 -4.25 -11.27
CA THR A 190 -6.84 -4.36 -10.21
C THR A 190 -6.87 -5.79 -9.70
N TRP A 191 -7.27 -5.96 -8.45
CA TRP A 191 -7.45 -7.25 -7.81
C TRP A 191 -8.74 -7.27 -7.00
N PRO A 192 -9.36 -8.44 -6.81
CA PRO A 192 -10.45 -8.56 -5.84
C PRO A 192 -10.00 -8.12 -4.44
N ALA A 193 -10.87 -7.45 -3.70
CA ALA A 193 -10.70 -7.22 -2.27
C ALA A 193 -11.23 -8.41 -1.45
N SER A 194 -10.87 -9.60 -1.86
CA SER A 194 -11.30 -10.88 -1.26
C SER A 194 -10.30 -11.98 -1.59
N THR A 195 -10.40 -13.07 -0.85
CA THR A 195 -9.70 -14.33 -1.13
C THR A 195 -10.71 -15.50 -1.15
N ASP A 196 -10.22 -16.70 -1.49
CA ASP A 196 -11.01 -17.93 -1.41
C ASP A 196 -11.04 -18.50 0.02
N ASN A 197 -10.49 -17.81 1.01
CA ASN A 197 -10.49 -18.26 2.39
C ASN A 197 -11.92 -18.14 2.96
N LYS A 198 -12.50 -19.26 3.33
CA LYS A 198 -13.89 -19.35 3.87
C LYS A 198 -14.12 -18.57 5.17
N TYR A 199 -13.05 -18.14 5.83
CA TYR A 199 -13.13 -17.37 7.07
C TYR A 199 -13.09 -15.86 6.85
N ASP A 200 -12.77 -15.41 5.62
CA ASP A 200 -12.72 -13.99 5.31
C ASP A 200 -14.10 -13.38 5.21
N GLU A 201 -14.26 -12.21 5.78
CA GLU A 201 -15.45 -11.39 5.56
C GLU A 201 -15.46 -10.81 4.15
N ALA A 202 -16.63 -10.74 3.56
CA ALA A 202 -16.81 -10.08 2.28
C ALA A 202 -16.54 -8.57 2.35
N ASN A 203 -16.02 -8.03 1.27
CA ASN A 203 -15.78 -6.59 1.11
C ASN A 203 -16.54 -6.06 -0.12
N PRO A 204 -17.89 -6.06 -0.09
CA PRO A 204 -18.69 -5.67 -1.24
C PRO A 204 -18.42 -4.23 -1.66
N GLY A 205 -18.31 -4.00 -2.96
CA GLY A 205 -18.08 -2.65 -3.50
C GLY A 205 -16.65 -2.13 -3.34
N VAL A 206 -15.71 -2.98 -2.91
CA VAL A 206 -14.29 -2.60 -2.77
C VAL A 206 -13.44 -3.33 -3.81
N THR A 207 -12.49 -2.64 -4.38
CA THR A 207 -11.49 -3.17 -5.31
C THR A 207 -10.10 -2.80 -4.81
N MET A 208 -9.14 -3.71 -4.91
CA MET A 208 -7.72 -3.38 -4.77
C MET A 208 -7.21 -2.87 -6.13
N VAL A 209 -6.48 -1.76 -6.13
CA VAL A 209 -5.98 -1.12 -7.36
C VAL A 209 -4.55 -0.66 -7.17
N GLY A 210 -3.75 -0.71 -8.23
CA GLY A 210 -2.35 -0.28 -8.19
C GLY A 210 -1.51 -0.79 -9.34
N PHE A 211 -0.31 -1.25 -9.07
CA PHE A 211 0.61 -1.74 -10.09
C PHE A 211 1.52 -2.87 -9.59
N GLU A 212 2.09 -3.58 -10.55
CA GLU A 212 3.20 -4.51 -10.33
C GLU A 212 4.40 -4.14 -11.20
N ALA A 213 5.59 -4.34 -10.66
CA ALA A 213 6.86 -4.10 -11.35
C ALA A 213 7.88 -5.20 -11.00
N GLN A 214 8.44 -5.83 -12.03
CA GLN A 214 9.56 -6.76 -11.86
C GLN A 214 10.86 -5.98 -11.76
N MET A 215 11.63 -6.19 -10.70
CA MET A 215 12.94 -5.57 -10.52
C MET A 215 14.07 -6.49 -10.96
N SER A 216 15.16 -5.90 -11.44
CA SER A 216 16.43 -6.58 -11.63
C SER A 216 17.21 -6.65 -10.30
N ALA A 217 18.26 -7.47 -10.25
CA ALA A 217 19.16 -7.52 -9.09
C ALA A 217 19.97 -6.21 -8.97
N LYS A 218 20.18 -5.75 -7.74
CA LYS A 218 20.86 -4.47 -7.42
C LYS A 218 20.20 -3.24 -8.05
N ASP A 219 18.92 -3.31 -8.35
CA ASP A 219 18.16 -2.24 -8.94
C ASP A 219 17.58 -1.31 -7.86
N THR A 220 17.43 -0.04 -8.18
CA THR A 220 16.72 0.95 -7.35
C THR A 220 15.60 1.54 -8.17
N ARG A 221 14.36 1.32 -7.74
CA ARG A 221 13.17 1.85 -8.39
C ARG A 221 12.53 2.90 -7.50
N VAL A 222 12.14 3.99 -8.12
CA VAL A 222 11.40 5.06 -7.46
C VAL A 222 10.08 5.26 -8.20
N PHE A 223 9.00 4.94 -7.53
CA PHE A 223 7.65 5.14 -8.03
C PHE A 223 7.05 6.38 -7.39
N THR A 224 6.53 7.27 -8.22
CA THR A 224 5.72 8.41 -7.78
C THR A 224 4.27 8.14 -8.15
N THR A 225 3.42 8.08 -7.15
CA THR A 225 1.98 7.90 -7.30
C THR A 225 1.28 9.20 -6.92
N THR A 226 0.56 9.80 -7.86
CA THR A 226 -0.13 11.09 -7.65
C THR A 226 -1.63 10.92 -7.76
N PHE A 227 -2.36 11.38 -6.76
CA PHE A 227 -3.80 11.51 -6.78
C PHE A 227 -4.16 12.98 -7.05
N ALA A 228 -4.89 13.25 -8.11
CA ALA A 228 -5.26 14.60 -8.53
C ALA A 228 -6.59 14.60 -9.31
N LYS A 229 -7.23 15.78 -9.44
CA LYS A 229 -8.45 15.95 -10.24
C LYS A 229 -8.22 15.73 -11.74
N GLU A 230 -6.99 15.93 -12.20
CA GLU A 230 -6.60 15.73 -13.59
C GLU A 230 -5.43 14.74 -13.69
N PRO A 231 -5.34 13.96 -14.75
CA PRO A 231 -4.18 13.10 -14.99
C PRO A 231 -2.91 13.95 -15.03
N LYS A 232 -1.86 13.51 -14.39
CA LYS A 232 -0.57 14.18 -14.54
C LYS A 232 0.03 13.82 -15.88
N ASN A 233 0.41 14.85 -16.64
CA ASN A 233 1.16 14.66 -17.88
C ASN A 233 2.54 14.11 -17.53
N ILE A 234 2.82 12.92 -18.04
CA ILE A 234 4.11 12.26 -17.92
C ILE A 234 4.76 12.45 -19.31
N ASN A 235 5.71 13.39 -19.36
CA ASN A 235 6.55 13.60 -20.54
C ASN A 235 7.67 12.56 -20.57
#